data_ae50f34c14ce9921484aecf8f72eb3d6
#
_entry.id   ae50f34c14ce9921484aecf8f72eb3d6
#
_cell.length_a   1.000
_cell.length_b   1.000
_cell.length_c   1.000
_cell.angle_alpha   90.00
_cell.angle_beta   90.00
_cell.angle_gamma   90.00
#
_symmetry.space_group_name_H-M   'P 1'
#
loop_
_entity.id
_entity.type
_entity.pdbx_description
1 polymer ?
#
loop_
_entity_poly.entity_id
_entity_poly.type
_entity_poly.pdbx_seq_one_letter_code
_entity_poly.pdbx_strand_id
1 'polypeptide(L)'
;MKLNKIKSLCKAAGRVIIYNELGESGELRRQWIGTGTAMYILEGLPILGPGNIPVLLGLEGNALNKVKITQEKMPEDIFTGDYDAEEPALTVIPCTVNAGGRDLVLFRSQFQVWALAADELGPAYAQALTCKMRWTPDGVPYFVIFRGMFLTAILFNEQSRMLDEVSRNGLSLWMNWLRKTDAG
;
A
#
# COMPACT_ATOMS: atom_id res chain seq x y z
N MET A 1 -7.40 -5.21 10.18
CA MET A 1 -5.94 -4.97 10.00
C MET A 1 -5.13 -6.09 10.65
N LYS A 2 -4.04 -6.55 10.01
CA LYS A 2 -3.17 -7.63 10.54
C LYS A 2 -1.85 -7.04 11.06
N LEU A 3 -1.81 -6.59 12.31
CA LEU A 3 -0.65 -5.93 12.93
C LEU A 3 0.67 -6.72 12.79
N ASN A 4 0.62 -8.05 12.91
CA ASN A 4 1.82 -8.88 12.76
C ASN A 4 2.44 -8.78 11.35
N LYS A 5 1.61 -8.60 10.31
CA LYS A 5 2.11 -8.38 8.94
C LYS A 5 2.71 -6.99 8.79
N ILE A 6 2.08 -5.96 9.36
CA ILE A 6 2.64 -4.60 9.37
C ILE A 6 3.99 -4.59 10.11
N LYS A 7 4.09 -5.26 11.25
CA LYS A 7 5.36 -5.43 11.98
C LYS A 7 6.45 -6.03 11.10
N SER A 8 6.13 -7.09 10.36
CA SER A 8 7.10 -7.74 9.45
C SER A 8 7.55 -6.80 8.34
N LEU A 9 6.62 -6.06 7.73
CA LEU A 9 6.93 -5.05 6.72
C LEU A 9 7.83 -3.94 7.26
N CYS A 10 7.48 -3.38 8.42
CA CYS A 10 8.25 -2.32 9.06
C CYS A 10 9.67 -2.77 9.40
N LYS A 11 9.83 -4.02 9.87
CA LYS A 11 11.15 -4.61 10.12
C LYS A 11 11.95 -4.77 8.83
N ALA A 12 11.34 -5.27 7.77
CA ALA A 12 11.99 -5.43 6.47
C ALA A 12 12.40 -4.08 5.87
N ALA A 13 11.53 -3.07 5.98
CA ALA A 13 11.80 -1.71 5.49
C ALA A 13 12.78 -0.91 6.37
N GLY A 14 13.06 -1.36 7.60
CA GLY A 14 13.89 -0.63 8.56
C GLY A 14 13.29 0.70 9.02
N ARG A 15 12.01 0.93 8.80
CA ARG A 15 11.32 2.16 9.20
C ARG A 15 9.84 1.95 9.48
N VAL A 16 9.31 2.83 10.34
CA VAL A 16 7.88 3.00 10.61
C VAL A 16 7.56 4.49 10.51
N ILE A 17 6.55 4.82 9.75
CA ILE A 17 6.05 6.20 9.66
C ILE A 17 4.61 6.21 10.18
N ILE A 18 4.33 7.11 11.12
CA ILE A 18 2.98 7.40 11.57
C ILE A 18 2.53 8.64 10.81
N TYR A 19 1.51 8.52 9.99
CA TYR A 19 0.94 9.68 9.32
C TYR A 19 -0.29 10.16 10.08
N ASN A 20 -0.33 11.45 10.38
CA ASN A 20 -1.47 12.13 10.96
C ASN A 20 -2.27 12.81 9.86
N GLU A 21 -3.47 12.36 9.63
CA GLU A 21 -4.46 13.03 8.81
C GLU A 21 -5.20 14.04 9.67
N LEU A 22 -5.03 15.31 9.36
CA LEU A 22 -5.66 16.41 10.09
C LEU A 22 -6.92 16.88 9.39
N GLY A 23 -7.93 17.28 10.16
CA GLY A 23 -9.10 17.97 9.66
C GLY A 23 -8.81 19.45 9.35
N GLU A 24 -9.81 20.17 8.88
CA GLU A 24 -9.69 21.58 8.47
C GLU A 24 -9.29 22.52 9.62
N SER A 25 -9.71 22.22 10.84
CA SER A 25 -9.36 22.97 12.05
C SER A 25 -8.05 22.51 12.69
N GLY A 26 -7.35 21.54 12.07
CA GLY A 26 -6.06 21.01 12.55
C GLY A 26 -6.20 19.90 13.58
N GLU A 27 -7.41 19.46 13.90
CA GLU A 27 -7.65 18.31 14.77
C GLU A 27 -7.23 17.00 14.08
N LEU A 28 -6.77 16.03 14.87
CA LEU A 28 -6.43 14.70 14.37
C LEU A 28 -7.71 13.95 13.94
N ARG A 29 -7.86 13.71 12.65
CA ARG A 29 -9.00 12.98 12.08
C ARG A 29 -8.74 11.47 12.04
N ARG A 30 -7.60 11.07 11.53
CA ARG A 30 -7.19 9.65 11.40
C ARG A 30 -5.69 9.51 11.58
N GLN A 31 -5.27 8.31 11.98
CA GLN A 31 -3.85 7.95 11.94
C GLN A 31 -3.64 6.75 11.03
N TRP A 32 -2.48 6.75 10.40
CA TRP A 32 -2.02 5.69 9.54
C TRP A 32 -0.63 5.24 9.97
N ILE A 33 -0.32 3.97 9.74
CA ILE A 33 1.01 3.41 9.94
C ILE A 33 1.54 2.87 8.63
N GLY A 34 2.79 3.14 8.29
CA GLY A 34 3.34 2.72 7.02
C GLY A 34 4.84 2.61 6.98
N THR A 35 5.34 2.27 5.80
CA THR A 35 6.76 2.10 5.48
C THR A 35 7.28 3.15 4.51
N GLY A 36 6.40 4.01 3.99
CA GLY A 36 6.68 4.97 2.91
C GLY A 36 6.31 4.44 1.52
N THR A 37 6.11 3.13 1.36
CA THR A 37 5.58 2.50 0.13
C THR A 37 4.17 1.99 0.30
N ALA A 38 3.75 1.78 1.54
CA ALA A 38 2.40 1.40 1.92
C ALA A 38 2.03 2.08 3.24
N MET A 39 0.76 2.44 3.40
CA MET A 39 0.20 2.92 4.64
C MET A 39 -1.15 2.27 4.92
N TYR A 40 -1.42 2.02 6.20
CA TYR A 40 -2.58 1.27 6.70
C TYR A 40 -3.27 2.09 7.78
N ILE A 41 -4.59 2.18 7.70
CA ILE A 41 -5.37 2.93 8.68
C ILE A 41 -5.32 2.28 10.06
N LEU A 42 -5.20 3.10 11.09
CA LEU A 42 -5.20 2.68 12.51
C LEU A 42 -6.58 2.94 13.11
N GLU A 43 -7.52 2.03 12.86
CA GLU A 43 -8.85 2.12 13.43
C GLU A 43 -8.95 1.38 14.77
N GLY A 44 -9.70 1.96 15.72
CA GLY A 44 -9.99 1.35 17.02
C GLY A 44 -8.79 1.27 17.96
N LEU A 45 -7.71 1.97 17.66
CA LEU A 45 -6.53 2.08 18.51
C LEU A 45 -6.46 3.48 19.16
N PRO A 46 -5.81 3.61 20.33
CA PRO A 46 -5.53 4.92 20.89
C PRO A 46 -4.60 5.70 19.97
N ILE A 47 -4.51 7.01 20.15
CA ILE A 47 -3.58 7.86 19.44
C ILE A 47 -2.16 7.37 19.68
N LEU A 48 -1.46 7.09 18.58
CA LEU A 48 -0.11 6.54 18.61
C LEU A 48 0.92 7.64 18.30
N GLY A 49 2.07 7.51 18.94
CA GLY A 49 3.24 8.32 18.69
C GLY A 49 4.50 7.46 18.69
N PRO A 50 5.68 8.05 18.39
CA PRO A 50 6.93 7.29 18.33
C PRO A 50 7.26 6.50 19.60
N GLY A 51 6.78 6.97 20.77
CA GLY A 51 7.05 6.31 22.06
C GLY A 51 6.24 5.04 22.32
N ASN A 52 5.02 4.90 21.75
CA ASN A 52 4.17 3.73 22.00
C ASN A 52 4.11 2.75 20.81
N ILE A 53 4.58 3.13 19.63
CA ILE A 53 4.69 2.25 18.46
C ILE A 53 5.58 1.01 18.72
N PRO A 54 6.74 1.11 19.39
CA PRO A 54 7.54 -0.08 19.69
C PRO A 54 6.74 -1.15 20.44
N VAL A 55 5.96 -0.74 21.44
CA VAL A 55 5.11 -1.64 22.22
C VAL A 55 4.04 -2.29 21.33
N LEU A 56 3.32 -1.48 20.54
CA LEU A 56 2.29 -1.97 19.64
C LEU A 56 2.80 -3.01 18.64
N LEU A 57 3.98 -2.74 18.05
CA LEU A 57 4.59 -3.65 17.08
C LEU A 57 5.48 -4.73 17.73
N GLY A 58 5.63 -4.73 19.05
CA GLY A 58 6.53 -5.61 19.77
C GLY A 58 7.97 -5.52 19.24
N LEU A 59 8.47 -4.30 19.07
CA LEU A 59 9.85 -4.01 18.70
C LEU A 59 10.65 -3.82 19.98
N GLU A 60 11.58 -4.75 20.23
CA GLU A 60 12.39 -4.76 21.46
C GLU A 60 13.87 -4.95 21.11
N GLY A 61 14.76 -4.47 22.01
CA GLY A 61 16.19 -4.66 21.91
C GLY A 61 16.76 -4.30 20.54
N ASN A 62 17.51 -5.20 19.93
CA ASN A 62 18.15 -5.00 18.63
C ASN A 62 17.16 -4.72 17.47
N ALA A 63 15.91 -5.17 17.57
CA ALA A 63 14.90 -4.90 16.54
C ALA A 63 14.46 -3.44 16.56
N LEU A 64 14.37 -2.83 17.74
CA LEU A 64 14.06 -1.39 17.88
C LEU A 64 15.19 -0.52 17.31
N ASN A 65 16.46 -0.88 17.59
CA ASN A 65 17.62 -0.12 17.11
C ASN A 65 17.77 -0.13 15.57
N LYS A 66 17.15 -1.11 14.90
CA LYS A 66 17.21 -1.25 13.43
C LYS A 66 16.05 -0.59 12.71
N VAL A 67 15.06 -0.05 13.43
CA VAL A 67 13.85 0.52 12.84
C VAL A 67 13.76 1.99 13.20
N LYS A 68 13.84 2.87 12.20
CA LYS A 68 13.60 4.30 12.38
C LYS A 68 12.10 4.56 12.50
N ILE A 69 11.67 5.20 13.57
CA ILE A 69 10.26 5.59 13.79
C ILE A 69 10.13 7.09 13.63
N THR A 70 9.24 7.53 12.76
CA THR A 70 8.93 8.95 12.54
C THR A 70 7.42 9.18 12.63
N GLN A 71 7.05 10.43 12.87
CA GLN A 71 5.67 10.89 12.82
C GLN A 71 5.60 12.08 11.88
N GLU A 72 4.69 12.03 10.93
CA GLU A 72 4.59 12.98 9.84
C GLU A 72 3.12 13.38 9.62
N LYS A 73 2.89 14.53 9.03
CA LYS A 73 1.58 14.90 8.51
C LYS A 73 1.28 14.04 7.27
N MET A 74 0.03 13.67 7.07
CA MET A 74 -0.40 13.03 5.82
C MET A 74 -0.03 13.92 4.64
N PRO A 75 0.60 13.38 3.58
CA PRO A 75 0.89 14.14 2.38
C PRO A 75 -0.39 14.75 1.78
N GLU A 76 -0.34 16.02 1.41
CA GLU A 76 -1.51 16.77 0.94
C GLU A 76 -1.98 16.33 -0.47
N ASP A 77 -1.09 15.69 -1.20
CA ASP A 77 -1.34 15.13 -2.52
C ASP A 77 -2.05 13.76 -2.50
N ILE A 78 -2.26 13.19 -1.31
CA ILE A 78 -2.92 11.90 -1.13
C ILE A 78 -4.37 12.11 -0.68
N PHE A 79 -5.29 11.79 -1.58
CA PHE A 79 -6.72 11.84 -1.26
C PHE A 79 -7.16 10.58 -0.53
N THR A 80 -7.59 10.76 0.73
CA THR A 80 -8.05 9.70 1.65
C THR A 80 -9.58 9.61 1.74
N GLY A 81 -10.28 10.25 0.81
CA GLY A 81 -11.74 10.33 0.79
C GLY A 81 -12.43 8.96 0.68
N ASP A 82 -13.72 8.99 0.96
CA ASP A 82 -14.56 7.80 1.02
C ASP A 82 -14.66 7.06 -0.33
N TYR A 83 -15.27 5.89 -0.28
CA TYR A 83 -15.53 5.06 -1.44
C TYR A 83 -16.44 5.79 -2.43
N ASP A 84 -15.97 5.93 -3.66
CA ASP A 84 -16.75 6.40 -4.79
C ASP A 84 -17.06 5.22 -5.73
N ALA A 85 -18.34 4.93 -5.95
CA ALA A 85 -18.76 3.84 -6.81
C ALA A 85 -18.38 4.07 -8.28
N GLU A 86 -18.26 5.33 -8.71
CA GLU A 86 -17.92 5.69 -10.09
C GLU A 86 -16.41 5.55 -10.39
N GLU A 87 -15.56 5.59 -9.35
CA GLU A 87 -14.13 5.28 -9.54
C GLU A 87 -13.95 3.83 -10.02
N PRO A 88 -13.25 3.60 -11.14
CA PRO A 88 -13.08 2.26 -11.68
C PRO A 88 -12.30 1.35 -10.72
N ALA A 89 -12.88 0.21 -10.40
CA ALA A 89 -12.21 -0.83 -9.64
C ALA A 89 -11.21 -1.58 -10.52
N LEU A 90 -10.07 -1.92 -9.95
CA LEU A 90 -9.10 -2.79 -10.59
C LEU A 90 -9.50 -4.26 -10.40
N THR A 91 -9.36 -5.05 -11.45
CA THR A 91 -9.60 -6.49 -11.40
C THR A 91 -8.31 -7.22 -11.05
N VAL A 92 -8.35 -8.08 -10.04
CA VAL A 92 -7.23 -8.96 -9.70
C VAL A 92 -7.05 -9.99 -10.81
N ILE A 93 -5.84 -10.10 -11.34
CA ILE A 93 -5.45 -11.21 -12.21
C ILE A 93 -5.04 -12.37 -11.27
N PRO A 94 -5.63 -13.58 -11.40
CA PRO A 94 -5.42 -14.68 -10.46
C PRO A 94 -4.07 -15.37 -10.65
N CYS A 95 -3.00 -14.59 -10.64
CA CYS A 95 -1.64 -15.08 -10.70
C CYS A 95 -0.70 -14.18 -9.90
N THR A 96 0.38 -14.75 -9.45
CA THR A 96 1.47 -14.06 -8.76
C THR A 96 2.73 -14.18 -9.58
N VAL A 97 3.47 -13.10 -9.72
CA VAL A 97 4.75 -13.04 -10.44
C VAL A 97 5.84 -12.72 -9.45
N ASN A 98 6.92 -13.51 -9.46
CA ASN A 98 8.10 -13.15 -8.70
C ASN A 98 9.01 -12.25 -9.53
N ALA A 99 9.31 -11.06 -9.04
CA ALA A 99 10.22 -10.12 -9.67
C ALA A 99 11.09 -9.43 -8.61
N GLY A 100 12.39 -9.41 -8.82
CA GLY A 100 13.34 -8.82 -7.87
C GLY A 100 13.33 -9.49 -6.48
N GLY A 101 12.96 -10.78 -6.39
CA GLY A 101 12.84 -11.51 -5.13
C GLY A 101 11.57 -11.20 -4.32
N ARG A 102 10.63 -10.44 -4.87
CA ARG A 102 9.31 -10.16 -4.25
C ARG A 102 8.18 -10.77 -5.09
N ASP A 103 7.19 -11.27 -4.41
CA ASP A 103 5.96 -11.73 -5.03
C ASP A 103 5.04 -10.52 -5.32
N LEU A 104 4.59 -10.43 -6.56
CA LEU A 104 3.72 -9.37 -7.06
C LEU A 104 2.36 -9.92 -7.41
N VAL A 105 1.31 -9.28 -6.94
CA VAL A 105 -0.08 -9.51 -7.36
C VAL A 105 -0.40 -8.53 -8.48
N LEU A 106 -0.99 -9.03 -9.54
CA LEU A 106 -1.32 -8.22 -10.69
C LEU A 106 -2.77 -7.76 -10.64
N PHE A 107 -2.95 -6.50 -11.03
CA PHE A 107 -4.23 -5.84 -11.14
C PHE A 107 -4.41 -5.28 -12.54
N ARG A 108 -5.59 -5.44 -13.11
CA ARG A 108 -5.93 -4.91 -14.43
C ARG A 108 -6.91 -3.75 -14.29
N SER A 109 -6.57 -2.63 -14.91
CA SER A 109 -7.51 -1.58 -15.29
C SER A 109 -7.96 -1.81 -16.74
N GLN A 110 -8.84 -0.94 -17.25
CA GLN A 110 -9.31 -1.00 -18.63
C GLN A 110 -8.18 -0.97 -19.67
N PHE A 111 -7.08 -0.28 -19.39
CA PHE A 111 -6.00 -0.03 -20.37
C PHE A 111 -4.62 -0.51 -19.93
N GLN A 112 -4.44 -0.86 -18.66
CA GLN A 112 -3.11 -1.14 -18.09
C GLN A 112 -3.17 -2.26 -17.07
N VAL A 113 -2.02 -2.95 -16.92
CA VAL A 113 -1.79 -3.91 -15.84
C VAL A 113 -0.79 -3.30 -14.85
N TRP A 114 -1.11 -3.45 -13.58
CA TRP A 114 -0.35 -2.94 -12.45
C TRP A 114 0.12 -4.08 -11.58
N ALA A 115 1.27 -3.94 -10.96
CA ALA A 115 1.82 -4.93 -10.06
C ALA A 115 2.01 -4.31 -8.67
N LEU A 116 1.44 -4.94 -7.66
CA LEU A 116 1.59 -4.54 -6.26
C LEU A 116 2.25 -5.66 -5.47
N ALA A 117 3.10 -5.32 -4.53
CA ALA A 117 3.80 -6.29 -3.72
C ALA A 117 2.81 -7.05 -2.81
N ALA A 118 2.87 -8.37 -2.85
CA ALA A 118 1.97 -9.25 -2.11
C ALA A 118 2.11 -9.09 -0.59
N ASP A 119 3.31 -8.81 -0.11
CA ASP A 119 3.58 -8.55 1.31
C ASP A 119 2.94 -7.22 1.77
N GLU A 120 2.91 -6.18 0.95
CA GLU A 120 2.24 -4.91 1.25
C GLU A 120 0.71 -5.01 1.17
N LEU A 121 0.18 -5.81 0.27
CA LEU A 121 -1.25 -6.13 0.25
C LEU A 121 -1.68 -6.94 1.48
N GLY A 122 -0.77 -7.78 1.98
CA GLY A 122 -1.04 -8.74 3.03
C GLY A 122 -1.72 -8.20 4.31
N PRO A 123 -1.38 -7.02 4.86
CA PRO A 123 -2.04 -6.44 6.02
C PRO A 123 -3.49 -6.04 5.78
N ALA A 124 -3.76 -5.53 4.57
CA ALA A 124 -5.10 -5.12 4.15
C ALA A 124 -5.92 -6.31 3.61
N TYR A 125 -5.25 -7.37 3.15
CA TYR A 125 -5.86 -8.47 2.43
C TYR A 125 -6.80 -9.29 3.32
N ALA A 126 -8.09 -9.13 3.08
CA ALA A 126 -9.16 -10.04 3.49
C ALA A 126 -9.95 -10.41 2.22
N GLN A 127 -10.71 -11.50 2.26
CA GLN A 127 -11.62 -11.83 1.18
C GLN A 127 -12.55 -10.63 0.87
N ALA A 128 -12.78 -10.33 -0.40
CA ALA A 128 -13.60 -9.21 -0.88
C ALA A 128 -13.00 -7.81 -0.69
N LEU A 129 -11.77 -7.61 -1.12
CA LEU A 129 -11.19 -6.27 -1.24
C LEU A 129 -11.55 -5.64 -2.59
N THR A 130 -11.82 -4.35 -2.57
CA THR A 130 -11.85 -3.52 -3.77
C THR A 130 -10.58 -2.70 -3.82
N CYS A 131 -9.82 -2.84 -4.91
CA CYS A 131 -8.66 -2.02 -5.20
C CYS A 131 -9.05 -1.00 -6.26
N LYS A 132 -8.77 0.27 -6.01
CA LYS A 132 -8.96 1.35 -6.96
C LYS A 132 -7.66 2.11 -7.15
N MET A 133 -7.54 2.83 -8.25
CA MET A 133 -6.37 3.62 -8.55
C MET A 133 -6.75 5.11 -8.53
N ARG A 134 -5.93 5.88 -7.85
CA ARG A 134 -6.00 7.34 -7.79
C ARG A 134 -4.68 7.95 -8.27
N TRP A 135 -4.70 9.23 -8.52
CA TRP A 135 -3.54 9.97 -9.00
C TRP A 135 -3.27 11.16 -8.11
N THR A 136 -2.00 11.42 -7.83
CA THR A 136 -1.59 12.69 -7.24
C THR A 136 -1.78 13.82 -8.27
N PRO A 137 -1.81 15.09 -7.85
CA PRO A 137 -1.83 16.22 -8.79
C PRO A 137 -0.69 16.20 -9.81
N ASP A 138 0.46 15.65 -9.44
CA ASP A 138 1.63 15.50 -10.31
C ASP A 138 1.55 14.28 -11.25
N GLY A 139 0.43 13.56 -11.24
CA GLY A 139 0.20 12.41 -12.12
C GLY A 139 0.90 11.13 -11.67
N VAL A 140 1.25 10.99 -10.40
CA VAL A 140 1.79 9.75 -9.84
C VAL A 140 0.65 8.85 -9.37
N PRO A 141 0.52 7.61 -9.89
CA PRO A 141 -0.53 6.70 -9.48
C PRO A 141 -0.25 6.11 -8.09
N TYR A 142 -1.31 5.99 -7.31
CA TYR A 142 -1.34 5.23 -6.06
C TYR A 142 -2.61 4.39 -5.96
N PHE A 143 -2.59 3.38 -5.12
CA PHE A 143 -3.66 2.40 -5.02
C PHE A 143 -4.33 2.49 -3.66
N VAL A 144 -5.65 2.55 -3.67
CA VAL A 144 -6.48 2.58 -2.48
C VAL A 144 -7.22 1.27 -2.32
N ILE A 145 -7.13 0.68 -1.14
CA ILE A 145 -7.71 -0.61 -0.83
C ILE A 145 -8.89 -0.40 0.11
N PHE A 146 -10.06 -0.84 -0.33
CA PHE A 146 -11.29 -0.78 0.44
C PHE A 146 -11.72 -2.17 0.91
N ARG A 147 -12.30 -2.22 2.09
CA ARG A 147 -13.06 -3.35 2.62
C ARG A 147 -14.53 -2.92 2.75
N GLY A 148 -15.34 -3.33 1.78
CA GLY A 148 -16.66 -2.71 1.57
C GLY A 148 -16.48 -1.23 1.21
N MET A 149 -17.07 -0.34 1.98
CA MET A 149 -16.94 1.12 1.80
C MET A 149 -15.79 1.75 2.59
N PHE A 150 -15.10 0.99 3.44
CA PHE A 150 -14.07 1.51 4.33
C PHE A 150 -12.69 1.42 3.69
N LEU A 151 -12.02 2.55 3.56
CA LEU A 151 -10.62 2.65 3.15
C LEU A 151 -9.74 2.00 4.21
N THR A 152 -8.88 1.05 3.83
CA THR A 152 -8.06 0.26 4.75
C THR A 152 -6.57 0.41 4.53
N ALA A 153 -6.15 0.67 3.30
CA ALA A 153 -4.74 0.89 2.98
C ALA A 153 -4.58 1.76 1.73
N ILE A 154 -3.41 2.38 1.64
CA ILE A 154 -2.92 3.09 0.47
C ILE A 154 -1.54 2.51 0.15
N LEU A 155 -1.33 2.14 -1.12
CA LEU A 155 -0.08 1.58 -1.61
C LEU A 155 0.44 2.44 -2.74
N PHE A 156 1.75 2.71 -2.72
CA PHE A 156 2.41 3.47 -3.76
C PHE A 156 3.03 2.53 -4.79
N ASN A 157 2.98 2.93 -6.04
CA ASN A 157 3.57 2.15 -7.11
C ASN A 157 5.10 2.26 -7.09
N GLU A 158 5.78 1.17 -6.78
CA GLU A 158 7.24 1.08 -6.83
C GLU A 158 7.77 0.54 -8.17
N GLN A 159 6.94 0.39 -9.19
CA GLN A 159 7.36 -0.23 -10.46
C GLN A 159 8.62 0.39 -11.07
N SER A 160 8.88 1.68 -10.82
CA SER A 160 10.09 2.35 -11.30
C SER A 160 11.36 1.98 -10.54
N ARG A 161 11.24 1.44 -9.32
CA ARG A 161 12.39 1.17 -8.44
C ARG A 161 12.73 -0.31 -8.29
N MET A 162 11.78 -1.21 -8.56
CA MET A 162 11.90 -2.63 -8.18
C MET A 162 12.35 -3.56 -9.30
N LEU A 163 12.24 -3.15 -10.54
CA LEU A 163 12.60 -3.98 -11.68
C LEU A 163 13.86 -3.41 -12.34
N ASP A 164 14.89 -4.24 -12.44
CA ASP A 164 15.96 -3.96 -13.37
C ASP A 164 15.43 -3.95 -14.82
N GLU A 165 16.22 -3.51 -15.77
CA GLU A 165 15.78 -3.35 -17.17
C GLU A 165 15.33 -4.69 -17.79
N VAL A 166 15.97 -5.79 -17.43
CA VAL A 166 15.64 -7.13 -17.92
C VAL A 166 14.31 -7.62 -17.33
N SER A 167 14.13 -7.44 -16.05
CA SER A 167 12.86 -7.80 -15.36
C SER A 167 11.69 -6.94 -15.86
N ARG A 168 11.91 -5.65 -16.12
CA ARG A 168 10.89 -4.77 -16.73
C ARG A 168 10.48 -5.24 -18.11
N ASN A 169 11.43 -5.59 -18.96
CA ASN A 169 11.14 -6.08 -20.31
C ASN A 169 10.38 -7.41 -20.27
N GLY A 170 10.78 -8.35 -19.42
CA GLY A 170 10.10 -9.63 -19.25
C GLY A 170 8.68 -9.47 -18.76
N LEU A 171 8.46 -8.62 -17.73
CA LEU A 171 7.14 -8.33 -17.21
C LEU A 171 6.25 -7.62 -18.24
N SER A 172 6.80 -6.68 -19.00
CA SER A 172 6.10 -5.98 -20.08
C SER A 172 5.64 -6.92 -21.18
N LEU A 173 6.49 -7.85 -21.62
CA LEU A 173 6.14 -8.87 -22.62
C LEU A 173 5.03 -9.78 -22.13
N TRP A 174 5.10 -10.22 -20.88
CA TRP A 174 4.09 -11.08 -20.27
C TRP A 174 2.77 -10.35 -20.07
N MET A 175 2.77 -9.10 -19.63
CA MET A 175 1.59 -8.25 -19.53
C MET A 175 0.95 -7.99 -20.89
N ASN A 176 1.74 -7.84 -21.94
CA ASN A 176 1.23 -7.71 -23.31
C ASN A 176 0.59 -9.01 -23.82
N TRP A 177 1.13 -10.16 -23.44
CA TRP A 177 0.54 -11.45 -23.75
C TRP A 177 -0.83 -11.62 -23.08
N LEU A 178 -0.94 -11.29 -21.77
CA LEU A 178 -2.22 -11.33 -21.04
C LEU A 178 -3.29 -10.44 -21.68
N ARG A 179 -2.93 -9.26 -22.17
CA ARG A 179 -3.87 -8.38 -22.86
C ARG A 179 -4.42 -8.98 -24.16
N LYS A 180 -3.61 -9.77 -24.86
CA LYS A 180 -3.99 -10.39 -26.13
C LYS A 180 -4.91 -11.60 -25.92
N THR A 181 -4.72 -12.35 -24.85
CA THR A 181 -5.54 -13.55 -24.55
C THR A 181 -6.94 -13.20 -24.06
N ASP A 182 -7.17 -12.00 -23.56
CA ASP A 182 -8.50 -11.53 -23.12
C ASP A 182 -9.32 -10.84 -24.23
N ALA A 183 -8.73 -10.61 -25.40
CA ALA A 183 -9.39 -9.96 -26.55
C ALA A 183 -10.00 -10.96 -27.56
N GLY A 184 -10.00 -12.23 -27.24
CA GLY A 184 -10.65 -13.34 -27.98
C GLY A 184 -11.77 -13.94 -27.12
#